data_0e55c2fd02a75f7e8d9e6259f5be0ad9
#
_entry.id   0e55c2fd02a75f7e8d9e6259f5be0ad9
#
_cell.length_a   1.000
_cell.length_b   1.000
_cell.length_c   1.000
_cell.angle_alpha   90.00
_cell.angle_beta   90.00
_cell.angle_gamma   90.00
#
_symmetry.space_group_name_H-M   'P 1'
#
loop_
_entity.id
_entity.type
_entity.pdbx_description
1 polymer ?
#
loop_
_entity_poly.entity_id
_entity_poly.type
_entity_poly.pdbx_seq_one_letter_code
_entity_poly.pdbx_strand_id
1 'polypeptide(L)'
;MTSTLVVRGLQKSYGTRQVVHDVSLQVESGEVVGLLGPNGAGKTTSFYMIVGLVPSDAGEIDLNGVAISRLPIHRRATLGLSYLPQEASVFRKLSVEDNIRAVLELQRVDDKPLPRAAIEKRLNTLLAELQIEKLRENQALSLSGGERRRVEIARALATNPRFVLLDEPFAGVDPIAVIEIQRIVRFLKERGIGVLITDHNVRETLGIC
;
A
#
# COMPACT_ATOMS: atom_id res chain seq x y z
N MET A 1 15.23 10.56 -9.77
CA MET A 1 15.15 9.34 -10.61
C MET A 1 13.74 8.80 -10.48
N THR A 2 13.10 8.49 -11.58
CA THR A 2 11.76 7.87 -11.60
C THR A 2 11.90 6.43 -11.13
N SER A 3 11.14 6.02 -10.11
CA SER A 3 11.08 4.62 -9.68
C SER A 3 10.07 3.86 -10.54
N THR A 4 10.35 2.59 -10.82
CA THR A 4 9.48 1.72 -11.62
C THR A 4 9.22 0.39 -10.92
N LEU A 5 7.96 -0.05 -10.96
CA LEU A 5 7.55 -1.42 -10.63
C LEU A 5 7.08 -2.08 -11.91
N VAL A 6 7.76 -3.14 -12.34
CA VAL A 6 7.45 -3.83 -13.59
C VAL A 6 7.09 -5.28 -13.30
N VAL A 7 6.00 -5.72 -13.88
CA VAL A 7 5.48 -7.08 -13.78
C VAL A 7 5.36 -7.65 -15.18
N ARG A 8 5.90 -8.85 -15.41
CA ARG A 8 5.90 -9.49 -16.72
C ARG A 8 5.45 -10.94 -16.61
N GLY A 9 4.43 -11.32 -17.36
CA GLY A 9 4.03 -12.69 -17.60
C GLY A 9 3.66 -13.48 -16.34
N LEU A 10 3.05 -12.83 -15.30
CA LEU A 10 2.69 -13.55 -14.08
C LEU A 10 1.67 -14.64 -14.35
N GLN A 11 1.94 -15.82 -13.82
CA GLN A 11 1.05 -16.98 -13.89
C GLN A 11 0.85 -17.61 -12.53
N LYS A 12 -0.36 -18.13 -12.28
CA LYS A 12 -0.70 -18.85 -11.06
C LYS A 12 -1.77 -19.90 -11.30
N SER A 13 -1.49 -21.11 -10.79
CA SER A 13 -2.44 -22.22 -10.77
C SER A 13 -2.66 -22.72 -9.34
N TYR A 14 -3.87 -23.16 -9.04
CA TYR A 14 -4.22 -23.89 -7.83
C TYR A 14 -4.76 -25.26 -8.23
N GLY A 15 -3.99 -26.31 -7.98
CA GLY A 15 -4.27 -27.65 -8.50
C GLY A 15 -4.29 -27.64 -10.04
N THR A 16 -5.40 -28.06 -10.65
CA THR A 16 -5.59 -28.08 -12.11
C THR A 16 -6.14 -26.78 -12.68
N ARG A 17 -6.52 -25.83 -11.84
CA ARG A 17 -7.14 -24.56 -12.29
C ARG A 17 -6.10 -23.46 -12.36
N GLN A 18 -5.81 -22.98 -13.57
CA GLN A 18 -5.06 -21.76 -13.77
C GLN A 18 -5.96 -20.54 -13.51
N VAL A 19 -5.57 -19.67 -12.58
CA VAL A 19 -6.33 -18.47 -12.15
C VAL A 19 -5.71 -17.18 -12.64
N VAL A 20 -4.41 -17.18 -12.94
CA VAL A 20 -3.69 -16.07 -13.58
C VAL A 20 -2.91 -16.66 -14.75
N HIS A 21 -3.19 -16.17 -15.97
CA HIS A 21 -2.66 -16.76 -17.21
C HIS A 21 -1.41 -16.04 -17.71
N ASP A 22 -1.44 -14.71 -17.79
CA ASP A 22 -0.34 -13.89 -18.29
C ASP A 22 -0.64 -12.41 -17.92
N VAL A 23 -0.28 -12.01 -16.71
CA VAL A 23 -0.49 -10.64 -16.27
C VAL A 23 0.81 -9.87 -16.34
N SER A 24 0.78 -8.78 -17.13
CA SER A 24 1.88 -7.83 -17.27
C SER A 24 1.37 -6.42 -17.02
N LEU A 25 2.09 -5.65 -16.23
CA LEU A 25 1.79 -4.24 -15.94
C LEU A 25 3.06 -3.49 -15.53
N GLN A 26 2.99 -2.18 -15.57
CA GLN A 26 4.03 -1.29 -15.08
C GLN A 26 3.39 -0.16 -14.28
N VAL A 27 4.07 0.29 -13.25
CA VAL A 27 3.71 1.46 -12.44
C VAL A 27 4.95 2.33 -12.28
N GLU A 28 4.82 3.62 -12.53
CA GLU A 28 5.89 4.60 -12.32
C GLU A 28 5.64 5.46 -11.08
N SER A 29 6.68 6.12 -10.59
CA SER A 29 6.56 7.11 -9.51
C SER A 29 5.53 8.19 -9.87
N GLY A 30 4.57 8.45 -8.97
CA GLY A 30 3.53 9.44 -9.18
C GLY A 30 2.45 9.01 -10.18
N GLU A 31 2.42 7.76 -10.58
CA GLU A 31 1.37 7.17 -11.41
C GLU A 31 0.37 6.39 -10.56
N VAL A 32 -0.88 6.33 -11.00
CA VAL A 32 -1.92 5.47 -10.43
C VAL A 32 -2.37 4.49 -11.48
N VAL A 33 -2.19 3.21 -11.21
CA VAL A 33 -2.57 2.11 -12.11
C VAL A 33 -3.66 1.27 -11.45
N GLY A 34 -4.76 1.02 -12.18
CA GLY A 34 -5.87 0.18 -11.74
C GLY A 34 -5.83 -1.22 -12.37
N LEU A 35 -5.78 -2.26 -11.57
CA LEU A 35 -6.00 -3.64 -11.99
C LEU A 35 -7.48 -3.99 -11.84
N LEU A 36 -8.24 -3.80 -12.90
CA LEU A 36 -9.70 -3.90 -12.93
C LEU A 36 -10.17 -5.18 -13.60
N GLY A 37 -11.38 -5.60 -13.26
CA GLY A 37 -12.01 -6.77 -13.89
C GLY A 37 -13.09 -7.40 -13.00
N PRO A 38 -13.86 -8.37 -13.51
CA PRO A 38 -14.92 -9.03 -12.77
C PRO A 38 -14.37 -9.90 -11.61
N ASN A 39 -15.27 -10.33 -10.71
CA ASN A 39 -14.90 -11.27 -9.66
C ASN A 39 -14.42 -12.58 -10.28
N GLY A 40 -13.36 -13.16 -9.71
CA GLY A 40 -12.76 -14.38 -10.21
C GLY A 40 -11.77 -14.20 -11.37
N ALA A 41 -11.53 -12.96 -11.85
CA ALA A 41 -10.56 -12.67 -12.92
C ALA A 41 -9.08 -12.77 -12.49
N GLY A 42 -8.78 -13.21 -11.28
CA GLY A 42 -7.40 -13.36 -10.79
C GLY A 42 -6.76 -12.07 -10.28
N LYS A 43 -7.50 -10.95 -10.17
CA LYS A 43 -6.96 -9.65 -9.71
C LYS A 43 -6.26 -9.76 -8.35
N THR A 44 -6.97 -10.21 -7.33
CA THR A 44 -6.45 -10.37 -5.97
C THR A 44 -5.25 -11.31 -5.93
N THR A 45 -5.28 -12.41 -6.71
CA THR A 45 -4.15 -13.34 -6.81
C THR A 45 -2.93 -12.66 -7.44
N SER A 46 -3.12 -11.93 -8.54
CA SER A 46 -2.04 -11.16 -9.19
C SER A 46 -1.45 -10.13 -8.24
N PHE A 47 -2.31 -9.41 -7.56
CA PHE A 47 -1.93 -8.42 -6.57
C PHE A 47 -1.14 -9.05 -5.40
N TYR A 48 -1.59 -10.17 -4.86
CA TYR A 48 -0.89 -10.88 -3.78
C TYR A 48 0.45 -11.46 -4.22
N MET A 49 0.60 -11.83 -5.49
CA MET A 49 1.92 -12.18 -6.04
C MET A 49 2.86 -10.97 -6.06
N ILE A 50 2.36 -9.77 -6.44
CA ILE A 50 3.15 -8.53 -6.44
C ILE A 50 3.52 -8.11 -5.02
N VAL A 51 2.61 -8.22 -4.06
CA VAL A 51 2.86 -7.96 -2.63
C VAL A 51 3.87 -8.95 -2.03
N GLY A 52 3.87 -10.20 -2.50
CA GLY A 52 4.69 -11.30 -1.96
C GLY A 52 4.00 -12.14 -0.90
N LEU A 53 2.66 -12.13 -0.88
CA LEU A 53 1.82 -13.00 -0.05
C LEU A 53 1.59 -14.37 -0.69
N VAL A 54 1.60 -14.43 -2.02
CA VAL A 54 1.44 -15.66 -2.81
C VAL A 54 2.63 -15.77 -3.76
N PRO A 55 3.31 -16.93 -3.86
CA PRO A 55 4.36 -17.13 -4.85
C PRO A 55 3.74 -17.28 -6.25
N SER A 56 4.34 -16.65 -7.27
CA SER A 56 4.02 -16.89 -8.67
C SER A 56 4.61 -18.21 -9.14
N ASP A 57 3.92 -18.87 -10.08
CA ASP A 57 4.42 -20.10 -10.70
C ASP A 57 5.34 -19.78 -11.89
N ALA A 58 5.09 -18.65 -12.57
CA ALA A 58 5.93 -18.08 -13.63
C ALA A 58 5.82 -16.57 -13.66
N GLY A 59 6.68 -15.94 -14.46
CA GLY A 59 6.76 -14.49 -14.61
C GLY A 59 7.74 -13.82 -13.67
N GLU A 60 7.94 -12.54 -13.88
CA GLU A 60 8.95 -11.73 -13.18
C GLU A 60 8.32 -10.46 -12.59
N ILE A 61 8.83 -10.07 -11.42
CA ILE A 61 8.50 -8.80 -10.77
C ILE A 61 9.81 -8.10 -10.48
N ASP A 62 9.96 -6.91 -10.99
CA ASP A 62 11.13 -6.06 -10.85
C ASP A 62 10.76 -4.73 -10.17
N LEU A 63 11.59 -4.29 -9.26
CA LEU A 63 11.47 -3.01 -8.57
C LEU A 63 12.78 -2.23 -8.76
N ASN A 64 12.78 -1.23 -9.61
CA ASN A 64 13.96 -0.41 -9.93
C ASN A 64 15.18 -1.22 -10.39
N GLY A 65 14.99 -2.24 -11.24
CA GLY A 65 16.05 -3.11 -11.72
C GLY A 65 16.42 -4.24 -10.75
N VAL A 66 15.73 -4.37 -9.62
CA VAL A 66 15.93 -5.45 -8.66
C VAL A 66 14.81 -6.49 -8.81
N ALA A 67 15.16 -7.72 -9.15
CA ALA A 67 14.20 -8.83 -9.21
C ALA A 67 13.69 -9.17 -7.81
N ILE A 68 12.38 -9.01 -7.59
CA ILE A 68 11.73 -9.24 -6.29
C ILE A 68 10.78 -10.44 -6.26
N SER A 69 10.62 -11.17 -7.37
CA SER A 69 9.65 -12.27 -7.50
C SER A 69 9.74 -13.31 -6.38
N ARG A 70 10.96 -13.61 -5.92
CA ARG A 70 11.21 -14.60 -4.86
C ARG A 70 11.42 -13.99 -3.47
N LEU A 71 11.37 -12.67 -3.35
CA LEU A 71 11.56 -12.00 -2.06
C LEU A 71 10.27 -12.05 -1.24
N PRO A 72 10.36 -12.34 0.06
CA PRO A 72 9.22 -12.29 0.96
C PRO A 72 8.76 -10.84 1.17
N ILE A 73 7.51 -10.65 1.59
CA ILE A 73 6.85 -9.35 1.76
C ILE A 73 7.69 -8.33 2.56
N HIS A 74 8.33 -8.75 3.65
CA HIS A 74 9.14 -7.83 4.47
C HIS A 74 10.37 -7.30 3.74
N ARG A 75 10.98 -8.09 2.84
CA ARG A 75 12.09 -7.65 1.98
C ARG A 75 11.60 -6.69 0.90
N ARG A 76 10.42 -6.95 0.32
CA ARG A 76 9.81 -6.01 -0.63
C ARG A 76 9.48 -4.68 0.04
N ALA A 77 9.02 -4.71 1.30
CA ALA A 77 8.77 -3.51 2.09
C ALA A 77 10.05 -2.67 2.29
N THR A 78 11.19 -3.30 2.60
CA THR A 78 12.47 -2.57 2.74
C THR A 78 12.97 -1.96 1.42
N LEU A 79 12.52 -2.47 0.28
CA LEU A 79 12.81 -1.91 -1.05
C LEU A 79 11.83 -0.79 -1.44
N GLY A 80 10.84 -0.51 -0.61
CA GLY A 80 9.88 0.58 -0.80
C GLY A 80 8.52 0.18 -1.36
N LEU A 81 8.12 -1.10 -1.25
CA LEU A 81 6.79 -1.57 -1.62
C LEU A 81 5.90 -1.68 -0.37
N SER A 82 4.94 -0.80 -0.21
CA SER A 82 3.98 -0.84 0.90
C SER A 82 2.64 -1.43 0.47
N TYR A 83 1.97 -2.11 1.39
CA TYR A 83 0.69 -2.76 1.17
C TYR A 83 -0.35 -2.30 2.18
N LEU A 84 -1.51 -1.90 1.68
CA LEU A 84 -2.67 -1.52 2.47
C LEU A 84 -3.82 -2.50 2.15
N PRO A 85 -4.13 -3.43 3.06
CA PRO A 85 -5.20 -4.40 2.87
C PRO A 85 -6.58 -3.75 2.86
N GLN A 86 -7.57 -4.50 2.36
CA GLN A 86 -8.98 -4.13 2.43
C GLN A 86 -9.45 -4.00 3.88
N GLU A 87 -9.07 -4.97 4.73
CA GLU A 87 -9.41 -4.94 6.15
C GLU A 87 -8.52 -4.00 6.95
N ALA A 88 -9.10 -3.40 8.00
CA ALA A 88 -8.37 -2.49 8.87
C ALA A 88 -7.16 -3.15 9.55
N SER A 89 -5.98 -2.58 9.33
CA SER A 89 -4.68 -3.11 9.77
C SER A 89 -4.09 -2.40 11.00
N VAL A 90 -4.82 -1.47 11.62
CA VAL A 90 -4.35 -0.74 12.80
C VAL A 90 -4.24 -1.62 14.04
N PHE A 91 -3.29 -1.36 14.89
CA PHE A 91 -3.22 -1.94 16.24
C PHE A 91 -4.28 -1.29 17.13
N ARG A 92 -5.43 -1.94 17.26
CA ARG A 92 -6.65 -1.36 17.83
C ARG A 92 -6.51 -0.80 19.24
N LYS A 93 -5.64 -1.42 20.09
CA LYS A 93 -5.40 -1.05 21.48
C LYS A 93 -4.32 0.02 21.66
N LEU A 94 -3.56 0.32 20.62
CA LEU A 94 -2.54 1.36 20.64
C LEU A 94 -3.15 2.72 20.30
N SER A 95 -2.50 3.79 20.76
CA SER A 95 -2.83 5.15 20.35
C SER A 95 -2.50 5.36 18.87
N VAL A 96 -2.99 6.44 18.28
CA VAL A 96 -2.61 6.86 16.92
C VAL A 96 -1.10 7.05 16.83
N GLU A 97 -0.52 7.74 17.81
CA GLU A 97 0.93 7.95 17.90
C GLU A 97 1.69 6.62 17.93
N ASP A 98 1.31 5.70 18.82
CA ASP A 98 2.01 4.43 18.99
C ASP A 98 1.87 3.53 17.75
N ASN A 99 0.75 3.60 17.04
CA ASN A 99 0.57 2.92 15.76
C ASN A 99 1.61 3.34 14.71
N ILE A 100 1.91 4.63 14.63
CA ILE A 100 2.88 5.18 13.67
C ILE A 100 4.30 4.98 14.19
N ARG A 101 4.53 5.25 15.47
CA ARG A 101 5.83 5.10 16.15
C ARG A 101 6.38 3.68 16.02
N ALA A 102 5.54 2.66 16.24
CA ALA A 102 5.95 1.25 16.13
C ALA A 102 6.54 0.92 14.75
N VAL A 103 6.04 1.55 13.68
CA VAL A 103 6.60 1.37 12.33
C VAL A 103 7.89 2.17 12.16
N LEU A 104 7.96 3.40 12.68
CA LEU A 104 9.16 4.24 12.59
C LEU A 104 10.36 3.63 13.34
N GLU A 105 10.13 3.00 14.49
CA GLU A 105 11.18 2.33 15.29
C GLU A 105 11.81 1.13 14.57
N LEU A 106 11.08 0.52 13.64
CA LEU A 106 11.59 -0.58 12.81
C LEU A 106 12.42 -0.09 11.63
N GLN A 107 12.37 1.21 11.30
CA GLN A 107 13.11 1.75 10.16
C GLN A 107 14.61 1.83 10.47
N ARG A 108 15.40 1.59 9.42
CA ARG A 108 16.86 1.66 9.49
C ARG A 108 17.38 2.55 8.36
N VAL A 109 18.43 3.29 8.67
CA VAL A 109 19.23 4.04 7.69
C VAL A 109 20.68 3.59 7.88
N ASP A 110 21.32 3.13 6.80
CA ASP A 110 22.68 2.55 6.83
C ASP A 110 22.82 1.45 7.92
N ASP A 111 21.83 0.55 7.97
CA ASP A 111 21.72 -0.56 8.94
C ASP A 111 21.59 -0.13 10.42
N LYS A 112 21.50 1.17 10.71
CA LYS A 112 21.31 1.70 12.06
C LYS A 112 19.85 2.07 12.31
N PRO A 113 19.32 1.85 13.53
CA PRO A 113 18.01 2.34 13.91
C PRO A 113 17.91 3.86 13.75
N LEU A 114 16.74 4.37 13.42
CA LEU A 114 16.50 5.81 13.39
C LEU A 114 16.75 6.42 14.80
N PRO A 115 17.46 7.57 14.89
CA PRO A 115 17.58 8.31 16.12
C PRO A 115 16.21 8.77 16.64
N ARG A 116 16.01 8.79 17.96
CA ARG A 116 14.75 9.20 18.59
C ARG A 116 14.24 10.56 18.06
N ALA A 117 15.14 11.53 17.91
CA ALA A 117 14.77 12.85 17.37
C ALA A 117 14.24 12.78 15.93
N ALA A 118 14.77 11.90 15.10
CA ALA A 118 14.29 11.68 13.72
C ALA A 118 12.92 11.00 13.72
N ILE A 119 12.69 10.04 14.63
CA ILE A 119 11.39 9.39 14.82
C ILE A 119 10.34 10.42 15.21
N GLU A 120 10.61 11.28 16.24
CA GLU A 120 9.68 12.31 16.67
C GLU A 120 9.37 13.33 15.56
N LYS A 121 10.40 13.78 14.85
CA LYS A 121 10.21 14.70 13.73
C LYS A 121 9.31 14.07 12.65
N ARG A 122 9.59 12.83 12.25
CA ARG A 122 8.82 12.14 11.21
C ARG A 122 7.39 11.86 11.66
N LEU A 123 7.19 11.44 12.90
CA LEU A 123 5.88 11.22 13.52
C LEU A 123 5.03 12.49 13.45
N ASN A 124 5.55 13.63 13.94
CA ASN A 124 4.84 14.90 13.91
C ASN A 124 4.51 15.34 12.48
N THR A 125 5.43 15.13 11.53
CA THR A 125 5.18 15.41 10.11
C THR A 125 4.01 14.58 9.59
N LEU A 126 3.98 13.27 9.85
CA LEU A 126 2.91 12.38 9.36
C LEU A 126 1.56 12.70 9.99
N LEU A 127 1.53 13.03 11.28
CA LEU A 127 0.31 13.45 11.97
C LEU A 127 -0.28 14.72 11.31
N ALA A 128 0.56 15.72 11.06
CA ALA A 128 0.15 16.98 10.42
C ALA A 128 -0.32 16.77 8.96
N GLU A 129 0.47 16.05 8.16
CA GLU A 129 0.17 15.79 6.75
C GLU A 129 -1.17 15.09 6.55
N LEU A 130 -1.54 14.18 7.46
CA LEU A 130 -2.78 13.43 7.40
C LEU A 130 -3.90 14.02 8.27
N GLN A 131 -3.66 15.20 8.88
CA GLN A 131 -4.64 15.92 9.69
C GLN A 131 -5.21 15.08 10.85
N ILE A 132 -4.35 14.32 11.52
CA ILE A 132 -4.70 13.46 12.66
C ILE A 132 -4.00 13.85 13.96
N GLU A 133 -3.43 15.07 14.05
CA GLU A 133 -2.72 15.58 15.22
C GLU A 133 -3.61 15.58 16.46
N LYS A 134 -4.88 15.99 16.31
CA LYS A 134 -5.86 16.05 17.40
C LYS A 134 -6.24 14.68 17.95
N LEU A 135 -5.95 13.62 17.18
CA LEU A 135 -6.26 12.24 17.53
C LEU A 135 -5.04 11.50 18.12
N ARG A 136 -3.93 12.19 18.30
CA ARG A 136 -2.63 11.61 18.64
C ARG A 136 -2.70 10.58 19.76
N GLU A 137 -3.39 10.92 20.85
CA GLU A 137 -3.51 10.11 22.06
C GLU A 137 -4.72 9.15 22.03
N ASN A 138 -5.60 9.29 21.04
CA ASN A 138 -6.78 8.44 20.93
C ASN A 138 -6.40 7.01 20.59
N GLN A 139 -7.06 6.05 21.22
CA GLN A 139 -6.91 4.65 20.83
C GLN A 139 -7.51 4.41 19.44
N ALA A 140 -6.83 3.61 18.61
CA ALA A 140 -7.27 3.32 17.25
C ALA A 140 -8.65 2.62 17.19
N LEU A 141 -9.08 1.99 18.28
CA LEU A 141 -10.42 1.39 18.40
C LEU A 141 -11.55 2.44 18.36
N SER A 142 -11.32 3.65 18.88
CA SER A 142 -12.33 4.72 18.96
C SER A 142 -12.45 5.56 17.68
N LEU A 143 -11.60 5.32 16.69
CA LEU A 143 -11.57 6.09 15.46
C LEU A 143 -12.72 5.73 14.52
N SER A 144 -13.26 6.72 13.84
CA SER A 144 -14.12 6.54 12.67
C SER A 144 -13.39 5.81 11.53
N GLY A 145 -14.13 5.31 10.53
CA GLY A 145 -13.55 4.63 9.38
C GLY A 145 -12.53 5.48 8.63
N GLY A 146 -12.85 6.75 8.35
CA GLY A 146 -11.96 7.69 7.66
C GLY A 146 -10.72 8.05 8.48
N GLU A 147 -10.86 8.30 9.78
CA GLU A 147 -9.73 8.56 10.68
C GLU A 147 -8.79 7.34 10.77
N ARG A 148 -9.35 6.15 10.89
CA ARG A 148 -8.61 4.90 10.90
C ARG A 148 -7.82 4.72 9.60
N ARG A 149 -8.45 5.00 8.45
CA ARG A 149 -7.77 4.90 7.14
C ARG A 149 -6.60 5.87 7.05
N ARG A 150 -6.72 7.09 7.58
CA ARG A 150 -5.61 8.06 7.64
C ARG A 150 -4.45 7.56 8.51
N VAL A 151 -4.73 6.89 9.63
CA VAL A 151 -3.68 6.26 10.46
C VAL A 151 -2.99 5.11 9.72
N GLU A 152 -3.71 4.27 8.99
CA GLU A 152 -3.13 3.20 8.17
C GLU A 152 -2.17 3.74 7.12
N ILE A 153 -2.54 4.84 6.49
CA ILE A 153 -1.71 5.50 5.51
C ILE A 153 -0.48 6.16 6.16
N ALA A 154 -0.65 6.78 7.34
CA ALA A 154 0.49 7.28 8.10
C ALA A 154 1.50 6.18 8.39
N ARG A 155 1.02 5.00 8.78
CA ARG A 155 1.87 3.82 8.99
C ARG A 155 2.56 3.35 7.70
N ALA A 156 1.83 3.32 6.59
CA ALA A 156 2.43 3.00 5.30
C ALA A 156 3.50 4.02 4.90
N LEU A 157 3.24 5.31 5.05
CA LEU A 157 4.19 6.39 4.76
C LEU A 157 5.39 6.44 5.72
N ALA A 158 5.25 5.89 6.92
CA ALA A 158 6.35 5.77 7.87
C ALA A 158 7.49 4.88 7.34
N THR A 159 7.19 3.94 6.42
CA THR A 159 8.21 3.12 5.74
C THR A 159 8.92 3.84 4.59
N ASN A 160 8.56 5.09 4.29
CA ASN A 160 9.05 5.86 3.15
C ASN A 160 8.90 5.11 1.80
N PRO A 161 7.67 4.67 1.44
CA PRO A 161 7.46 3.82 0.28
C PRO A 161 7.68 4.56 -1.03
N ARG A 162 8.11 3.82 -2.04
CA ARG A 162 8.13 4.25 -3.45
C ARG A 162 6.84 3.88 -4.18
N PHE A 163 6.22 2.79 -3.73
CA PHE A 163 4.94 2.27 -4.23
C PHE A 163 4.03 1.88 -3.09
N VAL A 164 2.75 2.19 -3.23
CA VAL A 164 1.68 1.76 -2.32
C VAL A 164 0.67 0.93 -3.10
N LEU A 165 0.42 -0.27 -2.63
CA LEU A 165 -0.55 -1.20 -3.18
C LEU A 165 -1.83 -1.18 -2.33
N LEU A 166 -2.98 -0.88 -2.96
CA LEU A 166 -4.29 -0.77 -2.32
C LEU A 166 -5.19 -1.91 -2.80
N ASP A 167 -5.62 -2.76 -1.86
CA ASP A 167 -6.51 -3.88 -2.17
C ASP A 167 -7.96 -3.49 -1.94
N GLU A 168 -8.74 -3.46 -3.01
CA GLU A 168 -10.18 -3.12 -3.06
C GLU A 168 -10.59 -1.93 -2.16
N PRO A 169 -9.93 -0.75 -2.30
CA PRO A 169 -10.15 0.36 -1.38
C PRO A 169 -11.56 0.95 -1.43
N PHE A 170 -12.33 0.71 -2.51
CA PHE A 170 -13.70 1.20 -2.69
C PHE A 170 -14.78 0.15 -2.38
N ALA A 171 -14.37 -1.08 -1.99
CA ALA A 171 -15.32 -2.14 -1.73
C ALA A 171 -16.14 -1.91 -0.45
N GLY A 172 -17.48 -1.83 -0.60
CA GLY A 172 -18.38 -1.73 0.53
C GLY A 172 -18.31 -0.43 1.33
N VAL A 173 -17.74 0.64 0.76
CA VAL A 173 -17.66 1.95 1.41
C VAL A 173 -18.76 2.89 0.94
N ASP A 174 -19.14 3.82 1.82
CA ASP A 174 -20.10 4.87 1.49
C ASP A 174 -19.49 5.97 0.57
N PRO A 175 -20.32 6.80 -0.11
CA PRO A 175 -19.82 7.82 -1.04
C PRO A 175 -18.87 8.86 -0.40
N ILE A 176 -19.00 9.15 0.90
CA ILE A 176 -18.12 10.09 1.59
C ILE A 176 -16.74 9.47 1.76
N ALA A 177 -16.71 8.20 2.15
CA ALA A 177 -15.45 7.46 2.28
C ALA A 177 -14.75 7.28 0.92
N VAL A 178 -15.49 7.12 -0.19
CA VAL A 178 -14.92 7.11 -1.55
C VAL A 178 -14.14 8.40 -1.83
N ILE A 179 -14.74 9.57 -1.53
CA ILE A 179 -14.08 10.87 -1.74
C ILE A 179 -12.80 10.98 -0.90
N GLU A 180 -12.82 10.50 0.34
CA GLU A 180 -11.64 10.50 1.20
C GLU A 180 -10.52 9.60 0.64
N ILE A 181 -10.85 8.40 0.18
CA ILE A 181 -9.89 7.48 -0.45
C ILE A 181 -9.29 8.11 -1.71
N GLN A 182 -10.11 8.73 -2.55
CA GLN A 182 -9.64 9.44 -3.74
C GLN A 182 -8.69 10.59 -3.40
N ARG A 183 -8.97 11.36 -2.34
CA ARG A 183 -8.06 12.42 -1.85
C ARG A 183 -6.71 11.85 -1.41
N ILE A 184 -6.74 10.71 -0.72
CA ILE A 184 -5.54 10.02 -0.26
C ILE A 184 -4.70 9.52 -1.45
N VAL A 185 -5.33 8.93 -2.46
CA VAL A 185 -4.61 8.46 -3.65
C VAL A 185 -3.96 9.63 -4.40
N ARG A 186 -4.67 10.77 -4.56
CA ARG A 186 -4.09 11.99 -5.14
C ARG A 186 -2.91 12.50 -4.30
N PHE A 187 -3.04 12.54 -3.00
CA PHE A 187 -1.95 12.93 -2.10
C PHE A 187 -0.71 12.03 -2.24
N LEU A 188 -0.87 10.71 -2.40
CA LEU A 188 0.24 9.79 -2.68
C LEU A 188 0.88 10.09 -4.02
N LYS A 189 0.08 10.29 -5.07
CA LYS A 189 0.52 10.63 -6.43
C LYS A 189 1.33 11.93 -6.45
N GLU A 190 0.83 12.99 -5.81
CA GLU A 190 1.50 14.31 -5.70
C GLU A 190 2.85 14.23 -4.98
N ARG A 191 3.03 13.26 -4.11
CA ARG A 191 4.31 12.95 -3.45
C ARG A 191 5.26 12.12 -4.31
N GLY A 192 4.90 11.82 -5.54
CA GLY A 192 5.71 10.98 -6.43
C GLY A 192 5.68 9.49 -6.05
N ILE A 193 4.71 9.03 -5.25
CA ILE A 193 4.53 7.64 -4.90
C ILE A 193 3.68 6.97 -5.99
N GLY A 194 4.17 5.86 -6.57
CA GLY A 194 3.38 5.07 -7.50
C GLY A 194 2.29 4.29 -6.74
N VAL A 195 1.10 4.20 -7.30
CA VAL A 195 -0.04 3.52 -6.66
C VAL A 195 -0.58 2.43 -7.57
N LEU A 196 -0.70 1.21 -7.07
CA LEU A 196 -1.41 0.12 -7.74
C LEU A 196 -2.67 -0.20 -6.95
N ILE A 197 -3.82 -0.19 -7.63
CA ILE A 197 -5.13 -0.43 -7.04
C ILE A 197 -5.76 -1.65 -7.67
N THR A 198 -6.28 -2.58 -6.86
CA THR A 198 -7.26 -3.57 -7.33
C THR A 198 -8.64 -3.13 -6.91
N ASP A 199 -9.60 -3.16 -7.82
CA ASP A 199 -11.00 -2.96 -7.47
C ASP A 199 -11.93 -3.57 -8.52
N HIS A 200 -13.18 -3.78 -8.13
CA HIS A 200 -14.28 -4.11 -9.04
C HIS A 200 -15.12 -2.86 -9.39
N ASN A 201 -14.95 -1.77 -8.65
CA ASN A 201 -15.59 -0.49 -8.91
C ASN A 201 -14.79 0.32 -9.94
N VAL A 202 -15.04 0.02 -11.20
CA VAL A 202 -14.32 0.61 -12.35
C VAL A 202 -14.45 2.13 -12.38
N ARG A 203 -15.66 2.67 -12.11
CA ARG A 203 -15.94 4.10 -12.20
C ARG A 203 -15.11 4.91 -11.20
N GLU A 204 -15.07 4.48 -9.95
CA GLU A 204 -14.35 5.21 -8.88
C GLU A 204 -12.84 5.12 -9.08
N THR A 205 -12.35 3.97 -9.57
CA THR A 205 -10.93 3.77 -9.85
C THR A 205 -10.46 4.61 -11.05
N LEU A 206 -11.21 4.61 -12.17
CA LEU A 206 -10.85 5.42 -13.34
C LEU A 206 -10.87 6.92 -13.05
N GLY A 207 -11.64 7.38 -12.07
CA GLY A 207 -11.68 8.79 -11.66
C GLY A 207 -10.38 9.29 -11.01
N ILE A 208 -9.41 8.42 -10.74
CA ILE A 208 -8.13 8.74 -10.06
C ILE A 208 -6.88 8.20 -10.76
N CYS A 209 -7.02 7.35 -11.77
CA CYS A 209 -5.91 6.84 -12.62
C CYS A 209 -5.40 7.86 -13.61
#